data_2bb5280032534d20af6e2606697803b2
#
_entry.id   2bb5280032534d20af6e2606697803b2
#
_cell.length_a   1.000
_cell.length_b   1.000
_cell.length_c   1.000
_cell.angle_alpha   90.00
_cell.angle_beta   90.00
_cell.angle_gamma   90.00
#
_symmetry.space_group_name_H-M   'P 1'
#
loop_
_entity.id
_entity.type
_entity.pdbx_description
1 polymer ?
#
loop_
_entity_poly.entity_id
_entity_poly.type
_entity_poly.pdbx_seq_one_letter_code
_entity_poly.pdbx_strand_id
1 'polypeptide(L)'
;MTKLHFVTLIFLLFAISAKAQIVESGGEYENQKSALHHPYILGKIDGEFIAIRLSGYRMNVMRQMYKGDQDAVMSAVLLGGARFKNDNAINDELTYFTKNTYYYLEKYDDDLKQTFQAELDVEINTKGDIYMFKKFAILNNEIRGFSTFIDKKTDKITFYVHRVSTKGKMEKNPIELTSYIAKDKYNSSYDDAYNVSISPDHSKVLVYYHSFPYGKKGTGVPKIFAQLYNDKIEKIWEREITFPEMNNLEIEKLQVTNKGDVLVSISQPLSKEERKTLDIDERLYLFHHSNKENKTKEYRVDEDQLFANDVHYEFTGNNTLLIAGFYSTKSAKRSEGYFYREIDLASGDIIIDKKIPFTKEFIKLVMGSKKGEKAEDVKNMHVRRLLALKDGRKLIIAEEYSISMSSGNNLSIAYSANSDYIYNYEDIYVLVLDNKGNWTNTVKVIKYQKTINDNAQFNSFTPIVNDKELILIYNANRNDPNERMTNTSKATVYYTSINLNTLEQNTQQLFNAKDFKMVATPKFVFAENNSNIILHGKDGRYFRFFKISL
;
A
#
# COMPACT_ATOMS: atom_id res chain seq x y z
N MET A 1 -11.95 55.41 31.63
CA MET A 1 -11.83 54.99 30.19
C MET A 1 -10.63 54.08 29.93
N THR A 2 -10.33 53.10 30.79
CA THR A 2 -9.07 52.30 30.66
C THR A 2 -9.27 50.80 30.83
N LYS A 3 -10.48 50.30 30.88
CA LYS A 3 -10.76 48.84 30.97
C LYS A 3 -11.28 48.19 29.66
N LEU A 4 -11.57 48.97 28.62
CA LEU A 4 -12.15 48.45 27.37
C LEU A 4 -11.08 48.09 26.34
N HIS A 5 -9.86 48.63 26.47
CA HIS A 5 -8.77 48.35 25.50
C HIS A 5 -7.97 47.08 25.80
N PHE A 6 -8.08 46.54 27.01
CA PHE A 6 -7.34 45.32 27.39
C PHE A 6 -8.04 44.03 26.93
N VAL A 7 -9.36 44.05 26.79
CA VAL A 7 -10.13 42.90 26.33
C VAL A 7 -10.02 42.72 24.80
N THR A 8 -9.87 43.83 24.06
CA THR A 8 -9.70 43.77 22.60
C THR A 8 -8.30 43.27 22.18
N LEU A 9 -7.29 43.50 23.02
CA LEU A 9 -5.91 43.02 22.73
C LEU A 9 -5.76 41.52 23.03
N ILE A 10 -6.52 40.96 23.96
CA ILE A 10 -6.51 39.52 24.25
C ILE A 10 -7.24 38.73 23.17
N PHE A 11 -8.29 39.28 22.56
CA PHE A 11 -8.96 38.62 21.40
C PHE A 11 -8.14 38.67 20.09
N LEU A 12 -7.22 39.65 19.95
CA LEU A 12 -6.31 39.72 18.80
C LEU A 12 -5.11 38.76 18.91
N LEU A 13 -4.78 38.28 20.10
CA LEU A 13 -3.66 37.37 20.34
C LEU A 13 -4.05 35.87 20.18
N PHE A 14 -5.35 35.53 20.14
CA PHE A 14 -5.85 34.19 19.87
C PHE A 14 -6.22 33.95 18.40
N ALA A 15 -6.09 34.96 17.52
CA ALA A 15 -6.33 34.81 16.08
C ALA A 15 -5.05 34.48 15.29
N ILE A 16 -4.03 33.89 15.92
CA ILE A 16 -2.77 33.57 15.26
C ILE A 16 -2.54 32.08 15.28
N SER A 17 -2.79 31.53 14.19
CA SER A 17 -2.15 30.55 13.32
C SER A 17 -3.05 29.36 12.94
N ALA A 18 -4.19 29.62 12.32
CA ALA A 18 -4.53 28.70 11.26
C ALA A 18 -3.56 29.01 10.10
N LYS A 19 -2.43 28.33 10.01
CA LYS A 19 -1.67 28.31 8.76
C LYS A 19 -2.64 27.74 7.73
N ALA A 20 -3.15 28.63 6.88
CA ALA A 20 -3.89 28.18 5.72
C ALA A 20 -2.95 27.25 4.94
N GLN A 21 -3.30 26.00 4.84
CA GLN A 21 -2.60 25.10 3.94
C GLN A 21 -2.78 25.66 2.54
N ILE A 22 -1.67 25.92 1.88
CA ILE A 22 -1.70 26.43 0.50
C ILE A 22 -1.98 25.22 -0.38
N VAL A 23 -3.13 25.24 -1.07
CA VAL A 23 -3.50 24.25 -2.07
C VAL A 23 -3.35 24.90 -3.44
N GLU A 24 -2.37 24.47 -4.20
CA GLU A 24 -2.18 24.85 -5.59
C GLU A 24 -2.76 23.76 -6.49
N SER A 25 -3.62 24.11 -7.44
CA SER A 25 -4.16 23.15 -8.39
C SER A 25 -3.44 23.23 -9.73
N GLY A 26 -3.00 22.11 -10.23
CA GLY A 26 -2.54 21.96 -11.60
C GLY A 26 -3.66 22.06 -12.64
N GLY A 27 -3.34 21.85 -13.91
CA GLY A 27 -4.30 21.77 -15.00
C GLY A 27 -5.30 20.63 -14.84
N GLU A 28 -6.45 20.73 -15.49
CA GLU A 28 -7.40 19.63 -15.63
C GLU A 28 -7.06 18.85 -16.90
N TYR A 29 -6.92 17.54 -16.77
CA TYR A 29 -6.53 16.65 -17.84
C TYR A 29 -7.59 15.59 -18.07
N GLU A 30 -7.87 15.29 -19.34
CA GLU A 30 -8.79 14.25 -19.73
C GLU A 30 -8.05 12.92 -19.95
N ASN A 31 -8.47 11.87 -19.27
CA ASN A 31 -8.04 10.54 -19.61
C ASN A 31 -8.64 10.12 -20.96
N GLN A 32 -7.80 9.85 -21.94
CA GLN A 32 -8.26 9.32 -23.21
C GLN A 32 -9.05 8.00 -23.00
N LYS A 33 -10.01 7.74 -23.88
CA LYS A 33 -10.99 6.63 -23.84
C LYS A 33 -10.50 5.39 -23.09
N SER A 34 -11.25 5.00 -22.07
CA SER A 34 -11.05 3.81 -21.23
C SER A 34 -9.90 3.81 -20.21
N ALA A 35 -9.15 4.88 -20.05
CA ALA A 35 -8.08 4.91 -19.06
C ALA A 35 -8.65 4.99 -17.64
N LEU A 36 -8.56 3.87 -16.94
CA LEU A 36 -8.90 3.79 -15.52
C LEU A 36 -7.69 4.02 -14.61
N HIS A 37 -6.52 4.24 -15.22
CA HIS A 37 -5.27 4.37 -14.52
C HIS A 37 -4.85 5.83 -14.41
N HIS A 38 -4.44 6.18 -13.19
CA HIS A 38 -3.95 7.49 -12.86
C HIS A 38 -2.48 7.63 -13.27
N PRO A 39 -2.01 8.83 -13.65
CA PRO A 39 -0.59 9.07 -13.80
C PRO A 39 0.12 8.85 -12.46
N TYR A 40 1.24 8.18 -12.53
CA TYR A 40 2.04 7.79 -11.39
C TYR A 40 3.31 8.63 -11.36
N ILE A 41 3.43 9.53 -10.39
CA ILE A 41 4.62 10.38 -10.28
C ILE A 41 5.78 9.53 -9.74
N LEU A 42 6.86 9.47 -10.52
CA LEU A 42 8.09 8.74 -10.17
C LEU A 42 9.06 9.60 -9.35
N GLY A 43 9.05 10.93 -9.56
CA GLY A 43 9.98 11.88 -8.97
C GLY A 43 10.20 13.09 -9.87
N LYS A 44 11.30 13.81 -9.65
CA LYS A 44 11.74 14.96 -10.47
C LYS A 44 13.03 14.66 -11.22
N ILE A 45 13.11 15.16 -12.46
CA ILE A 45 14.33 15.25 -13.26
C ILE A 45 14.36 16.65 -13.87
N ASP A 46 15.47 17.36 -13.73
CA ASP A 46 15.69 18.71 -14.27
C ASP A 46 14.58 19.71 -13.88
N GLY A 47 14.02 19.58 -12.67
CA GLY A 47 12.97 20.45 -12.14
C GLY A 47 11.55 20.06 -12.56
N GLU A 48 11.36 19.13 -13.50
CA GLU A 48 10.04 18.65 -13.91
C GLU A 48 9.65 17.36 -13.19
N PHE A 49 8.39 17.22 -12.78
CA PHE A 49 7.84 15.95 -12.30
C PHE A 49 7.68 14.99 -13.47
N ILE A 50 8.17 13.78 -13.28
CA ILE A 50 8.07 12.69 -14.24
C ILE A 50 6.98 11.73 -13.75
N ALA A 51 6.02 11.44 -14.63
CA ALA A 51 4.95 10.49 -14.34
C ALA A 51 4.84 9.45 -15.46
N ILE A 52 4.40 8.27 -15.09
CA ILE A 52 3.96 7.21 -16.01
C ILE A 52 2.47 7.03 -15.87
N ARG A 53 1.76 7.10 -16.99
CA ARG A 53 0.33 6.77 -17.05
C ARG A 53 0.13 5.53 -17.90
N LEU A 54 -0.74 4.67 -17.42
CA LEU A 54 -1.17 3.49 -18.14
C LEU A 54 -2.53 3.73 -18.76
N SER A 55 -2.69 3.28 -19.98
CA SER A 55 -3.96 3.29 -20.70
C SER A 55 -4.17 1.93 -21.36
N GLY A 56 -5.37 1.40 -21.28
CA GLY A 56 -5.66 0.11 -21.91
C GLY A 56 -7.03 -0.45 -21.51
N TYR A 57 -7.38 -1.53 -22.14
CA TYR A 57 -8.64 -2.20 -21.86
C TYR A 57 -8.57 -2.83 -20.46
N ARG A 58 -9.48 -2.39 -19.58
CA ARG A 58 -9.68 -3.06 -18.29
C ARG A 58 -10.12 -4.50 -18.56
N MET A 59 -9.18 -5.43 -18.58
CA MET A 59 -9.59 -6.77 -18.24
C MET A 59 -9.99 -6.73 -16.78
N ASN A 60 -11.24 -7.08 -16.51
CA ASN A 60 -11.72 -7.25 -15.16
C ASN A 60 -10.74 -8.19 -14.45
N VAL A 61 -9.83 -7.66 -13.65
CA VAL A 61 -8.87 -8.43 -12.86
C VAL A 61 -9.60 -9.53 -12.10
N MET A 62 -10.79 -9.21 -11.59
CA MET A 62 -11.73 -10.17 -11.01
C MET A 62 -12.11 -11.31 -11.97
N ARG A 63 -12.28 -11.07 -13.27
CA ARG A 63 -12.65 -12.12 -14.23
C ARG A 63 -11.50 -13.08 -14.53
N GLN A 64 -10.25 -12.67 -14.38
CA GLN A 64 -9.09 -13.56 -14.51
C GLN A 64 -8.83 -14.37 -13.24
N MET A 65 -8.99 -13.79 -12.05
CA MET A 65 -9.03 -14.55 -10.80
C MET A 65 -10.10 -15.64 -10.84
N TYR A 66 -11.28 -15.35 -11.43
CA TYR A 66 -12.38 -16.33 -11.56
C TYR A 66 -12.14 -17.46 -12.55
N LYS A 67 -11.18 -17.38 -13.44
CA LYS A 67 -10.93 -18.49 -14.41
C LYS A 67 -9.96 -19.54 -13.88
N GLY A 68 -9.20 -19.27 -12.83
CA GLY A 68 -8.16 -20.16 -12.32
C GLY A 68 -8.50 -20.91 -11.04
N ASP A 69 -9.25 -20.31 -10.11
CA ASP A 69 -9.49 -20.90 -8.80
C ASP A 69 -10.82 -20.43 -8.17
N GLN A 70 -11.91 -21.01 -8.64
CA GLN A 70 -13.26 -20.70 -8.14
C GLN A 70 -13.42 -21.02 -6.65
N ASP A 71 -12.68 -21.98 -6.12
CA ASP A 71 -12.81 -22.44 -4.73
C ASP A 71 -12.07 -21.51 -3.75
N ALA A 72 -10.94 -20.93 -4.13
CA ALA A 72 -10.19 -19.99 -3.29
C ALA A 72 -10.94 -18.67 -3.10
N VAL A 73 -11.55 -18.16 -4.17
CA VAL A 73 -12.35 -16.91 -4.10
C VAL A 73 -13.63 -17.13 -3.30
N MET A 74 -14.28 -18.29 -3.43
CA MET A 74 -15.46 -18.64 -2.62
C MET A 74 -15.10 -18.78 -1.15
N SER A 75 -13.99 -19.40 -0.82
CA SER A 75 -13.51 -19.51 0.56
C SER A 75 -13.23 -18.14 1.17
N ALA A 76 -12.55 -17.26 0.43
CA ALA A 76 -12.22 -15.92 0.89
C ALA A 76 -13.46 -15.03 1.09
N VAL A 77 -14.47 -15.16 0.23
CA VAL A 77 -15.71 -14.37 0.29
C VAL A 77 -16.69 -14.93 1.32
N LEU A 78 -16.90 -16.25 1.36
CA LEU A 78 -17.85 -16.89 2.30
C LEU A 78 -17.34 -16.85 3.73
N LEU A 79 -16.01 -16.87 3.95
CA LEU A 79 -15.41 -16.84 5.27
C LEU A 79 -15.16 -15.40 5.78
N GLY A 80 -15.51 -14.37 4.99
CA GLY A 80 -15.32 -12.96 5.36
C GLY A 80 -13.87 -12.56 5.57
N GLY A 81 -12.95 -13.31 4.94
CA GLY A 81 -11.52 -13.21 5.17
C GLY A 81 -10.70 -12.88 3.92
N ALA A 82 -11.29 -12.24 2.89
CA ALA A 82 -10.46 -11.68 1.83
C ALA A 82 -9.53 -10.62 2.43
N ARG A 83 -8.34 -11.03 2.86
CA ARG A 83 -7.24 -10.12 3.13
C ARG A 83 -6.85 -9.52 1.79
N PHE A 84 -7.34 -8.33 1.51
CA PHE A 84 -6.80 -7.57 0.40
C PHE A 84 -5.36 -7.25 0.77
N LYS A 85 -4.44 -7.86 0.03
CA LYS A 85 -3.01 -7.65 0.14
C LYS A 85 -2.74 -6.15 0.22
N ASN A 86 -2.07 -5.76 1.25
CA ASN A 86 -1.53 -4.47 1.66
C ASN A 86 -1.70 -3.27 0.71
N ASP A 87 -2.04 -2.12 1.28
CA ASP A 87 -2.16 -0.80 0.61
C ASP A 87 -0.88 -0.29 -0.10
N ASN A 88 0.24 -1.00 0.01
CA ASN A 88 1.41 -0.81 -0.85
C ASN A 88 1.25 -1.41 -2.25
N ALA A 89 0.09 -1.98 -2.57
CA ALA A 89 -0.29 -2.50 -3.89
C ALA A 89 -0.26 -1.44 -5.02
N ILE A 90 -0.04 -0.19 -4.72
CA ILE A 90 0.18 0.83 -5.76
C ILE A 90 1.34 0.45 -6.68
N ASN A 91 2.37 -0.21 -6.13
CA ASN A 91 3.47 -0.74 -6.93
C ASN A 91 3.14 -2.08 -7.60
N ASP A 92 2.14 -2.82 -7.11
CA ASP A 92 1.75 -4.12 -7.65
C ASP A 92 0.63 -4.00 -8.70
N GLU A 93 -0.11 -2.89 -8.77
CA GLU A 93 -1.12 -2.65 -9.82
C GLU A 93 -0.51 -2.55 -11.23
N LEU A 94 0.80 -2.32 -11.35
CA LEU A 94 1.51 -2.35 -12.63
C LEU A 94 1.71 -3.77 -13.19
N THR A 95 1.37 -4.83 -12.46
CA THR A 95 1.73 -6.20 -12.81
C THR A 95 0.78 -6.94 -13.73
N TYR A 96 -0.40 -6.41 -14.07
CA TYR A 96 -1.41 -7.13 -14.85
C TYR A 96 -1.70 -6.47 -16.20
N PHE A 97 -0.71 -6.50 -17.13
CA PHE A 97 -0.88 -5.86 -18.42
C PHE A 97 -1.03 -6.86 -19.58
N THR A 98 -2.06 -6.63 -20.36
CA THR A 98 -2.35 -7.36 -21.58
C THR A 98 -1.66 -6.70 -22.78
N LYS A 99 -1.65 -7.37 -23.93
CA LYS A 99 -1.17 -6.85 -25.22
C LYS A 99 -1.73 -5.46 -25.62
N ASN A 100 -2.76 -4.96 -24.95
CA ASN A 100 -3.43 -3.70 -25.27
C ASN A 100 -3.19 -2.64 -24.21
N THR A 101 -2.10 -2.73 -23.46
CA THR A 101 -1.69 -1.70 -22.49
C THR A 101 -0.71 -0.74 -23.12
N TYR A 102 -1.02 0.53 -23.05
CA TYR A 102 -0.18 1.62 -23.53
C TYR A 102 0.42 2.36 -22.33
N TYR A 103 1.68 2.71 -22.43
CA TYR A 103 2.41 3.46 -21.41
C TYR A 103 2.72 4.85 -21.93
N TYR A 104 2.38 5.87 -21.15
CA TYR A 104 2.69 7.26 -21.49
C TYR A 104 3.67 7.82 -20.47
N LEU A 105 4.74 8.43 -20.98
CA LEU A 105 5.59 9.30 -20.18
C LEU A 105 4.98 10.70 -20.22
N GLU A 106 4.75 11.26 -19.04
CA GLU A 106 4.22 12.60 -18.86
C GLU A 106 5.17 13.42 -18.02
N LYS A 107 5.25 14.72 -18.30
CA LYS A 107 5.99 15.68 -17.50
C LYS A 107 5.11 16.82 -17.06
N TYR A 108 5.39 17.33 -15.87
CA TYR A 108 4.68 18.43 -15.27
C TYR A 108 5.69 19.42 -14.68
N ASP A 109 5.44 20.72 -14.83
CA ASP A 109 6.22 21.77 -14.17
C ASP A 109 5.90 21.88 -12.66
N ASP A 110 6.50 22.84 -11.97
CA ASP A 110 6.26 23.06 -10.55
C ASP A 110 4.84 23.53 -10.22
N ASP A 111 4.13 24.11 -11.19
CA ASP A 111 2.71 24.48 -11.12
C ASP A 111 1.80 23.29 -11.47
N LEU A 112 2.35 22.09 -11.65
CA LEU A 112 1.66 20.87 -12.07
C LEU A 112 0.93 20.99 -13.41
N LYS A 113 1.43 21.84 -14.31
CA LYS A 113 0.97 21.92 -15.70
C LYS A 113 1.73 20.90 -16.54
N GLN A 114 1.00 20.15 -17.35
CA GLN A 114 1.62 19.18 -18.26
C GLN A 114 2.43 19.90 -19.34
N THR A 115 3.72 19.65 -19.35
CA THR A 115 4.68 20.22 -20.31
C THR A 115 4.99 19.27 -21.46
N PHE A 116 4.80 17.98 -21.23
CA PHE A 116 5.12 16.94 -22.20
C PHE A 116 4.28 15.67 -22.01
N GLN A 117 4.00 14.99 -23.13
CA GLN A 117 3.43 13.64 -23.16
C GLN A 117 3.93 12.87 -24.38
N ALA A 118 4.34 11.63 -24.20
CA ALA A 118 4.68 10.71 -25.28
C ALA A 118 4.28 9.28 -24.92
N GLU A 119 3.81 8.53 -25.90
CA GLU A 119 3.62 7.09 -25.79
C GLU A 119 4.98 6.39 -25.85
N LEU A 120 5.19 5.42 -24.97
CA LEU A 120 6.40 4.58 -24.96
C LEU A 120 6.24 3.46 -25.98
N ASP A 121 7.22 3.35 -26.87
CA ASP A 121 7.29 2.22 -27.81
C ASP A 121 7.77 0.97 -27.05
N VAL A 122 6.84 0.05 -26.80
CA VAL A 122 7.10 -1.19 -26.04
C VAL A 122 7.20 -2.44 -26.94
N GLU A 123 7.12 -2.25 -28.26
CA GLU A 123 7.22 -3.36 -29.20
C GLU A 123 8.68 -3.83 -29.35
N ILE A 124 8.86 -5.17 -29.32
CA ILE A 124 10.16 -5.81 -29.51
C ILE A 124 10.44 -6.06 -30.99
N ASN A 125 9.38 -6.42 -31.73
CA ASN A 125 9.49 -6.76 -33.14
C ASN A 125 8.15 -6.59 -33.88
N THR A 126 8.21 -6.68 -35.21
CA THR A 126 7.04 -6.56 -36.11
C THR A 126 6.01 -7.68 -35.97
N LYS A 127 6.24 -8.70 -35.13
CA LYS A 127 5.31 -9.81 -34.86
C LYS A 127 4.38 -9.53 -33.68
N GLY A 128 4.46 -8.35 -33.10
CA GLY A 128 3.64 -7.93 -31.96
C GLY A 128 4.05 -8.56 -30.62
N ASP A 129 5.32 -8.99 -30.49
CA ASP A 129 5.88 -9.32 -29.20
C ASP A 129 6.16 -8.02 -28.45
N ILE A 130 5.80 -7.96 -27.18
CA ILE A 130 5.93 -6.76 -26.33
C ILE A 130 6.68 -7.06 -25.05
N TYR A 131 7.35 -6.04 -24.51
CA TYR A 131 7.85 -6.07 -23.15
C TYR A 131 6.71 -5.86 -22.15
N MET A 132 6.63 -6.72 -21.15
CA MET A 132 5.68 -6.59 -20.05
C MET A 132 6.36 -5.85 -18.88
N PHE A 133 6.06 -4.56 -18.71
CA PHE A 133 6.67 -3.77 -17.67
C PHE A 133 6.10 -4.15 -16.30
N LYS A 134 6.99 -4.28 -15.32
CA LYS A 134 6.68 -4.55 -13.93
C LYS A 134 6.77 -3.27 -13.08
N LYS A 135 7.68 -2.38 -13.40
CA LYS A 135 7.91 -1.16 -12.62
C LYS A 135 8.66 -0.12 -13.44
N PHE A 136 8.38 1.15 -13.14
CA PHE A 136 9.21 2.29 -13.54
C PHE A 136 9.75 2.98 -12.30
N ALA A 137 10.94 3.54 -12.38
CA ALA A 137 11.55 4.31 -11.30
C ALA A 137 12.57 5.30 -11.84
N ILE A 138 12.88 6.34 -11.06
CA ILE A 138 14.04 7.20 -11.28
C ILE A 138 15.18 6.64 -10.44
N LEU A 139 16.24 6.24 -11.11
CA LEU A 139 17.48 5.74 -10.51
C LEU A 139 18.66 6.52 -11.07
N ASN A 140 19.53 7.03 -10.21
CA ASN A 140 20.66 7.85 -10.63
C ASN A 140 20.30 8.94 -11.64
N ASN A 141 19.19 9.66 -11.39
CA ASN A 141 18.62 10.72 -12.26
C ASN A 141 18.21 10.25 -13.68
N GLU A 142 17.97 8.95 -13.86
CA GLU A 142 17.51 8.37 -15.11
C GLU A 142 16.21 7.61 -14.92
N ILE A 143 15.31 7.68 -15.92
CA ILE A 143 14.08 6.88 -15.91
C ILE A 143 14.44 5.46 -16.34
N ARG A 144 14.16 4.50 -15.48
CA ARG A 144 14.36 3.07 -15.71
C ARG A 144 13.02 2.34 -15.73
N GLY A 145 12.80 1.52 -16.76
CA GLY A 145 11.67 0.60 -16.86
C GLY A 145 12.14 -0.84 -16.71
N PHE A 146 11.52 -1.59 -15.81
CA PHE A 146 11.81 -3.01 -15.57
C PHE A 146 10.74 -3.86 -16.24
N SER A 147 11.12 -4.80 -17.08
CA SER A 147 10.18 -5.61 -17.85
C SER A 147 10.56 -7.07 -17.93
N THR A 148 9.59 -7.91 -18.18
CA THR A 148 9.79 -9.31 -18.60
C THR A 148 9.47 -9.48 -20.08
N PHE A 149 10.20 -10.38 -20.71
CA PHE A 149 9.88 -10.94 -22.00
C PHE A 149 9.83 -12.47 -21.92
N ILE A 150 8.83 -13.08 -22.53
CA ILE A 150 8.62 -14.53 -22.54
C ILE A 150 8.75 -15.02 -23.96
N ASP A 151 9.80 -15.78 -24.22
CA ASP A 151 9.92 -16.52 -25.47
C ASP A 151 9.11 -17.81 -25.37
N LYS A 152 7.94 -17.82 -25.99
CA LYS A 152 7.02 -18.97 -25.98
C LYS A 152 7.55 -20.22 -26.69
N LYS A 153 8.61 -20.09 -27.49
CA LYS A 153 9.22 -21.24 -28.20
C LYS A 153 10.17 -22.03 -27.32
N THR A 154 10.88 -21.32 -26.46
CA THR A 154 11.90 -21.88 -25.59
C THR A 154 11.49 -21.93 -24.12
N ASP A 155 10.31 -21.39 -23.78
CA ASP A 155 9.85 -21.14 -22.41
C ASP A 155 10.87 -20.34 -21.57
N LYS A 156 11.74 -19.56 -22.25
CA LYS A 156 12.70 -18.69 -21.60
C LYS A 156 12.03 -17.39 -21.20
N ILE A 157 12.13 -17.08 -19.93
CA ILE A 157 11.67 -15.81 -19.35
C ILE A 157 12.90 -14.97 -19.06
N THR A 158 12.95 -13.78 -19.64
CA THR A 158 14.09 -12.86 -19.49
C THR A 158 13.62 -11.57 -18.84
N PHE A 159 14.38 -11.07 -17.89
CA PHE A 159 14.13 -9.82 -17.20
C PHE A 159 15.09 -8.74 -17.68
N TYR A 160 14.53 -7.61 -18.09
CA TYR A 160 15.26 -6.50 -18.67
C TYR A 160 15.10 -5.22 -17.86
N VAL A 161 16.10 -4.36 -17.94
CA VAL A 161 15.99 -2.95 -17.57
C VAL A 161 16.22 -2.08 -18.80
N HIS A 162 15.29 -1.15 -19.02
CA HIS A 162 15.32 -0.18 -20.11
C HIS A 162 15.67 1.18 -19.57
N ARG A 163 16.48 1.93 -20.30
CA ARG A 163 16.60 3.36 -20.12
C ARG A 163 15.55 4.06 -20.95
N VAL A 164 14.82 4.96 -20.32
CA VAL A 164 13.81 5.79 -20.98
C VAL A 164 14.28 7.23 -20.95
N SER A 165 14.41 7.85 -22.11
CA SER A 165 14.78 9.26 -22.18
C SER A 165 13.65 10.15 -21.69
N THR A 166 13.96 11.37 -21.24
CA THR A 166 12.96 12.38 -20.89
C THR A 166 12.08 12.84 -22.07
N LYS A 167 12.36 12.35 -23.29
CA LYS A 167 11.54 12.53 -24.50
C LYS A 167 10.69 11.27 -24.82
N GLY A 168 10.55 10.35 -23.88
CA GLY A 168 9.71 9.15 -24.05
C GLY A 168 10.28 8.08 -24.99
N LYS A 169 11.57 8.17 -25.35
CA LYS A 169 12.19 7.15 -26.20
C LYS A 169 12.88 6.09 -25.34
N MET A 170 12.54 4.85 -25.56
CA MET A 170 13.23 3.71 -24.97
C MET A 170 14.52 3.39 -25.75
N GLU A 171 15.55 2.99 -25.04
CA GLU A 171 16.76 2.44 -25.66
C GLU A 171 16.43 1.14 -26.40
N LYS A 172 16.96 1.00 -27.62
CA LYS A 172 16.73 -0.19 -28.46
C LYS A 172 17.34 -1.48 -27.90
N ASN A 173 18.39 -1.36 -27.10
CA ASN A 173 19.12 -2.47 -26.53
C ASN A 173 19.01 -2.41 -25.00
N PRO A 174 17.95 -3.00 -24.40
CA PRO A 174 17.83 -3.07 -22.95
C PRO A 174 18.92 -3.98 -22.36
N ILE A 175 19.26 -3.73 -21.11
CA ILE A 175 20.19 -4.57 -20.37
C ILE A 175 19.44 -5.82 -19.89
N GLU A 176 19.90 -7.01 -20.30
CA GLU A 176 19.43 -8.26 -19.70
C GLU A 176 20.00 -8.39 -18.29
N LEU A 177 19.14 -8.47 -17.29
CA LEU A 177 19.55 -8.65 -15.90
C LEU A 177 19.70 -10.13 -15.56
N THR A 178 18.73 -10.93 -15.95
CA THR A 178 18.69 -12.36 -15.67
C THR A 178 17.68 -13.07 -16.56
N SER A 179 17.82 -14.38 -16.69
CA SER A 179 16.85 -15.21 -17.39
C SER A 179 16.80 -16.62 -16.79
N TYR A 180 15.67 -17.29 -16.95
CA TYR A 180 15.53 -18.71 -16.64
C TYR A 180 14.59 -19.41 -17.63
N ILE A 181 14.65 -20.74 -17.68
CA ILE A 181 13.74 -21.56 -18.48
C ILE A 181 12.66 -22.09 -17.53
N ALA A 182 11.43 -21.76 -17.79
CA ALA A 182 10.28 -22.26 -17.03
C ALA A 182 10.06 -23.75 -17.36
N LYS A 183 10.79 -24.65 -16.70
CA LYS A 183 10.72 -26.10 -16.92
C LYS A 183 9.40 -26.72 -16.46
N ASP A 184 8.69 -26.09 -15.55
CA ASP A 184 7.47 -26.61 -14.97
C ASP A 184 6.27 -25.74 -15.37
N LYS A 185 5.42 -26.30 -16.21
CA LYS A 185 4.11 -25.74 -16.61
C LYS A 185 3.13 -25.51 -15.42
N TYR A 186 3.60 -25.66 -14.19
CA TYR A 186 2.77 -25.57 -12.98
C TYR A 186 2.52 -24.16 -12.48
N ASN A 187 3.30 -23.17 -12.92
CA ASN A 187 2.98 -21.76 -12.69
C ASN A 187 2.32 -21.19 -13.95
N SER A 188 1.01 -21.30 -13.99
CA SER A 188 0.17 -20.87 -15.13
C SER A 188 0.04 -19.35 -15.28
N SER A 189 0.58 -18.54 -14.36
CA SER A 189 0.68 -17.10 -14.50
C SER A 189 2.13 -16.70 -14.77
N TYR A 190 2.46 -16.58 -16.06
CA TYR A 190 3.72 -15.96 -16.50
C TYR A 190 3.94 -14.55 -15.90
N ASP A 191 2.91 -13.97 -15.30
CA ASP A 191 2.92 -12.62 -14.74
C ASP A 191 3.73 -12.52 -13.45
N ASP A 192 3.91 -13.62 -12.71
CA ASP A 192 4.64 -13.66 -11.43
C ASP A 192 6.10 -14.10 -11.56
N ALA A 193 6.60 -14.28 -12.79
CA ALA A 193 7.92 -14.86 -13.02
C ALA A 193 9.05 -14.06 -12.39
N TYR A 194 9.08 -12.74 -12.62
CA TYR A 194 10.06 -11.83 -12.04
C TYR A 194 9.38 -10.64 -11.40
N ASN A 195 9.93 -10.21 -10.26
CA ASN A 195 9.51 -9.03 -9.54
C ASN A 195 10.71 -8.13 -9.24
N VAL A 196 10.43 -6.87 -8.92
CA VAL A 196 11.45 -5.88 -8.57
C VAL A 196 11.05 -5.11 -7.32
N SER A 197 11.98 -5.01 -6.37
CA SER A 197 11.88 -4.15 -5.20
C SER A 197 12.96 -3.09 -5.25
N ILE A 198 12.62 -1.85 -4.94
CA ILE A 198 13.55 -0.71 -4.92
C ILE A 198 13.63 -0.19 -3.49
N SER A 199 14.84 0.09 -3.01
CA SER A 199 15.02 0.65 -1.66
C SER A 199 14.38 2.04 -1.53
N PRO A 200 13.95 2.45 -0.32
CA PRO A 200 13.34 3.76 -0.10
C PRO A 200 14.15 4.95 -0.59
N ASP A 201 15.49 4.88 -0.52
CA ASP A 201 16.41 5.92 -1.02
C ASP A 201 16.78 5.76 -2.49
N HIS A 202 16.20 4.78 -3.19
CA HIS A 202 16.48 4.42 -4.58
C HIS A 202 17.93 4.01 -4.87
N SER A 203 18.74 3.69 -3.85
CA SER A 203 20.14 3.29 -4.01
C SER A 203 20.34 1.82 -4.33
N LYS A 204 19.30 1.00 -4.15
CA LYS A 204 19.32 -0.45 -4.37
C LYS A 204 18.12 -0.92 -5.16
N VAL A 205 18.36 -1.87 -6.05
CA VAL A 205 17.35 -2.57 -6.85
C VAL A 205 17.52 -4.07 -6.64
N LEU A 206 16.49 -4.72 -6.14
CA LEU A 206 16.43 -6.16 -5.98
C LEU A 206 15.52 -6.73 -7.06
N VAL A 207 16.07 -7.59 -7.91
CA VAL A 207 15.34 -8.39 -8.88
C VAL A 207 15.22 -9.80 -8.34
N TYR A 208 14.04 -10.37 -8.34
CA TYR A 208 13.82 -11.68 -7.79
C TYR A 208 12.72 -12.47 -8.50
N TYR A 209 12.83 -13.79 -8.44
CA TYR A 209 11.71 -14.70 -8.70
C TYR A 209 11.71 -15.77 -7.62
N HIS A 210 10.58 -16.39 -7.40
CA HIS A 210 10.43 -17.42 -6.38
C HIS A 210 10.08 -18.77 -7.00
N SER A 211 10.60 -19.82 -6.37
CA SER A 211 10.25 -21.20 -6.67
C SER A 211 9.74 -21.83 -5.36
N PHE A 212 8.43 -21.95 -5.26
CA PHE A 212 7.79 -22.62 -4.14
C PHE A 212 7.16 -23.93 -4.62
N PRO A 213 7.32 -25.03 -3.87
CA PRO A 213 6.67 -26.28 -4.20
C PRO A 213 5.17 -26.13 -4.03
N TYR A 214 4.41 -26.32 -5.09
CA TYR A 214 2.95 -26.22 -5.11
C TYR A 214 2.29 -27.60 -5.10
N GLY A 215 1.26 -27.77 -4.27
CA GLY A 215 0.35 -28.92 -4.27
C GLY A 215 0.92 -30.20 -3.65
N LYS A 216 0.12 -31.31 -3.70
CA LYS A 216 0.45 -32.61 -3.09
C LYS A 216 1.74 -33.29 -3.60
N LYS A 217 2.31 -32.84 -4.70
CA LYS A 217 3.55 -33.35 -5.30
C LYS A 217 4.71 -32.37 -5.19
N GLY A 218 4.51 -31.20 -4.60
CA GLY A 218 5.56 -30.22 -4.41
C GLY A 218 6.52 -30.67 -3.32
N THR A 219 7.59 -31.38 -3.71
CA THR A 219 8.73 -31.68 -2.83
C THR A 219 9.85 -30.73 -3.16
N GLY A 220 10.30 -29.97 -2.19
CA GLY A 220 11.43 -29.07 -2.35
C GLY A 220 11.45 -27.98 -1.30
N VAL A 221 12.61 -27.36 -1.12
CA VAL A 221 12.79 -26.24 -0.22
C VAL A 221 12.32 -24.96 -0.93
N PRO A 222 11.43 -24.17 -0.33
CA PRO A 222 11.02 -22.89 -0.91
C PRO A 222 12.23 -21.96 -1.05
N LYS A 223 12.31 -21.27 -2.20
CA LYS A 223 13.47 -20.45 -2.54
C LYS A 223 13.06 -19.17 -3.23
N ILE A 224 13.84 -18.12 -2.95
CA ILE A 224 13.85 -16.89 -3.76
C ILE A 224 15.22 -16.79 -4.40
N PHE A 225 15.24 -16.68 -5.71
CA PHE A 225 16.44 -16.34 -6.48
C PHE A 225 16.47 -14.83 -6.61
N ALA A 226 17.48 -14.20 -6.02
CA ALA A 226 17.56 -12.77 -5.88
C ALA A 226 18.90 -12.23 -6.41
N GLN A 227 18.82 -11.10 -7.11
CA GLN A 227 19.98 -10.35 -7.57
C GLN A 227 19.83 -8.91 -7.10
N LEU A 228 20.84 -8.40 -6.40
CA LEU A 228 20.92 -7.04 -5.94
C LEU A 228 21.80 -6.20 -6.84
N TYR A 229 21.30 -5.03 -7.20
CA TYR A 229 22.00 -4.03 -8.00
C TYR A 229 22.05 -2.70 -7.25
N ASN A 230 23.03 -1.85 -7.62
CA ASN A 230 23.01 -0.44 -7.23
C ASN A 230 22.12 0.40 -8.18
N ASP A 231 22.04 1.70 -7.95
CA ASP A 231 21.26 2.66 -8.76
C ASP A 231 21.78 2.84 -10.20
N LYS A 232 23.01 2.40 -10.48
CA LYS A 232 23.60 2.37 -11.84
C LYS A 232 23.37 1.03 -12.55
N ILE A 233 22.64 0.10 -11.92
CA ILE A 233 22.39 -1.26 -12.45
C ILE A 233 23.66 -2.10 -12.50
N GLU A 234 24.62 -1.85 -11.63
CA GLU A 234 25.78 -2.72 -11.44
C GLU A 234 25.43 -3.78 -10.39
N LYS A 235 25.66 -5.06 -10.74
CA LYS A 235 25.33 -6.18 -9.84
C LYS A 235 26.22 -6.17 -8.60
N ILE A 236 25.60 -6.16 -7.41
CA ILE A 236 26.28 -6.24 -6.12
C ILE A 236 26.44 -7.70 -5.72
N TRP A 237 25.37 -8.48 -5.82
CA TRP A 237 25.37 -9.91 -5.53
C TRP A 237 24.21 -10.65 -6.22
N GLU A 238 24.36 -11.98 -6.27
CA GLU A 238 23.33 -12.93 -6.67
C GLU A 238 23.28 -14.04 -5.62
N ARG A 239 22.08 -14.36 -5.13
CA ARG A 239 21.89 -15.32 -4.03
C ARG A 239 20.61 -16.11 -4.17
N GLU A 240 20.65 -17.30 -3.60
CA GLU A 240 19.49 -18.12 -3.33
C GLU A 240 19.13 -17.96 -1.85
N ILE A 241 17.94 -17.43 -1.57
CA ILE A 241 17.41 -17.28 -0.21
C ILE A 241 16.46 -18.45 0.02
N THR A 242 16.81 -19.31 0.96
CA THR A 242 16.05 -20.51 1.32
C THR A 242 15.26 -20.29 2.60
N PHE A 243 14.11 -20.95 2.68
CA PHE A 243 13.22 -20.93 3.84
C PHE A 243 13.11 -22.34 4.41
N PRO A 244 12.67 -22.52 5.69
CA PRO A 244 12.36 -23.83 6.24
C PRO A 244 11.38 -24.60 5.34
N GLU A 245 11.42 -25.93 5.40
CA GLU A 245 10.43 -26.75 4.67
C GLU A 245 9.02 -26.42 5.16
N MET A 246 8.28 -25.75 4.29
CA MET A 246 6.89 -25.35 4.49
C MET A 246 6.12 -25.61 3.19
N ASN A 247 4.90 -26.07 3.29
CA ASN A 247 4.06 -26.33 2.13
C ASN A 247 3.16 -25.12 1.83
N ASN A 248 2.91 -24.86 0.53
CA ASN A 248 1.96 -23.86 0.07
C ASN A 248 2.24 -22.44 0.58
N LEU A 249 3.49 -21.97 0.46
CA LEU A 249 3.85 -20.61 0.83
C LEU A 249 3.41 -19.59 -0.21
N GLU A 250 2.96 -18.43 0.26
CA GLU A 250 2.70 -17.26 -0.56
C GLU A 250 3.54 -16.08 -0.07
N ILE A 251 4.22 -15.39 -0.99
CA ILE A 251 4.90 -14.14 -0.66
C ILE A 251 3.86 -13.03 -0.56
N GLU A 252 3.67 -12.51 0.66
CA GLU A 252 2.80 -11.36 0.89
C GLU A 252 3.47 -10.05 0.49
N LYS A 253 4.73 -9.91 0.86
CA LYS A 253 5.51 -8.71 0.59
C LYS A 253 6.99 -9.02 0.61
N LEU A 254 7.73 -8.41 -0.32
CA LEU A 254 9.18 -8.43 -0.31
C LEU A 254 9.71 -7.01 -0.48
N GLN A 255 10.65 -6.62 0.38
CA GLN A 255 11.26 -5.29 0.36
C GLN A 255 12.77 -5.38 0.53
N VAL A 256 13.48 -4.50 -0.18
CA VAL A 256 14.91 -4.29 -0.01
C VAL A 256 15.16 -3.01 0.80
N THR A 257 16.07 -3.06 1.75
CA THR A 257 16.50 -1.90 2.54
C THR A 257 17.54 -1.06 1.81
N ASN A 258 17.79 0.16 2.30
CA ASN A 258 18.89 1.02 1.79
C ASN A 258 20.28 0.36 1.93
N LYS A 259 20.43 -0.58 2.86
CA LYS A 259 21.67 -1.38 3.04
C LYS A 259 21.73 -2.64 2.18
N GLY A 260 20.64 -2.97 1.49
CA GLY A 260 20.54 -4.16 0.66
C GLY A 260 20.12 -5.43 1.40
N ASP A 261 19.67 -5.33 2.65
CA ASP A 261 19.00 -6.43 3.33
C ASP A 261 17.64 -6.68 2.71
N VAL A 262 17.17 -7.92 2.77
CA VAL A 262 15.87 -8.31 2.20
C VAL A 262 14.92 -8.76 3.29
N LEU A 263 13.75 -8.15 3.35
CA LEU A 263 12.63 -8.59 4.17
C LEU A 263 11.60 -9.30 3.32
N VAL A 264 11.17 -10.45 3.79
CA VAL A 264 10.15 -11.27 3.12
C VAL A 264 9.05 -11.60 4.11
N SER A 265 7.85 -11.13 3.85
CA SER A 265 6.65 -11.56 4.55
C SER A 265 6.00 -12.69 3.75
N ILE A 266 5.74 -13.79 4.41
CA ILE A 266 5.21 -15.02 3.82
C ILE A 266 3.98 -15.44 4.59
N SER A 267 2.90 -15.79 3.89
CA SER A 267 1.78 -16.51 4.47
C SER A 267 1.87 -18.01 4.14
N GLN A 268 1.45 -18.81 5.09
CA GLN A 268 1.31 -20.27 4.93
C GLN A 268 -0.13 -20.66 5.22
N PRO A 269 -0.92 -21.05 4.21
CA PRO A 269 -2.25 -21.58 4.40
C PRO A 269 -2.21 -22.82 5.30
N LEU A 270 -3.10 -22.86 6.29
CA LEU A 270 -3.22 -23.97 7.22
C LEU A 270 -3.97 -25.14 6.60
N SER A 271 -3.70 -26.35 7.08
CA SER A 271 -4.48 -27.55 6.76
C SER A 271 -5.94 -27.38 7.19
N LYS A 272 -6.83 -28.20 6.60
CA LYS A 272 -8.26 -28.15 6.94
C LYS A 272 -8.52 -28.45 8.42
N GLU A 273 -7.71 -29.33 9.00
CA GLU A 273 -7.75 -29.74 10.41
C GLU A 273 -7.31 -28.59 11.31
N GLU A 274 -6.18 -27.93 11.01
CA GLU A 274 -5.69 -26.77 11.76
C GLU A 274 -6.66 -25.60 11.68
N ARG A 275 -7.22 -25.29 10.49
CA ARG A 275 -8.22 -24.23 10.33
C ARG A 275 -9.45 -24.41 11.20
N LYS A 276 -9.93 -25.67 11.35
CA LYS A 276 -11.07 -25.97 12.21
C LYS A 276 -10.75 -25.79 13.69
N THR A 277 -9.52 -26.12 14.10
CA THR A 277 -9.09 -26.05 15.49
C THR A 277 -8.73 -24.64 15.92
N LEU A 278 -8.08 -23.89 15.02
CA LEU A 278 -7.48 -22.60 15.33
C LEU A 278 -8.32 -21.40 14.88
N ASP A 279 -9.37 -21.62 14.05
CA ASP A 279 -10.21 -20.57 13.43
C ASP A 279 -9.38 -19.48 12.71
N ILE A 280 -8.26 -19.90 12.10
CA ILE A 280 -7.41 -19.09 11.22
C ILE A 280 -7.20 -19.83 9.91
N ASP A 281 -7.00 -19.08 8.82
CA ASP A 281 -6.80 -19.65 7.50
C ASP A 281 -5.31 -19.85 7.17
N GLU A 282 -4.45 -19.01 7.73
CA GLU A 282 -3.02 -18.98 7.42
C GLU A 282 -2.18 -18.47 8.61
N ARG A 283 -0.89 -18.77 8.57
CA ARG A 283 0.13 -18.22 9.47
C ARG A 283 1.01 -17.23 8.72
N LEU A 284 1.44 -16.16 9.42
CA LEU A 284 2.33 -15.16 8.89
C LEU A 284 3.74 -15.32 9.45
N TYR A 285 4.71 -15.29 8.55
CA TYR A 285 6.14 -15.34 8.85
C TYR A 285 6.82 -14.10 8.29
N LEU A 286 7.79 -13.58 9.01
CA LEU A 286 8.66 -12.53 8.53
C LEU A 286 10.11 -13.04 8.56
N PHE A 287 10.77 -12.98 7.42
CA PHE A 287 12.17 -13.37 7.27
C PHE A 287 13.01 -12.15 6.91
N HIS A 288 14.13 -12.00 7.58
CA HIS A 288 15.17 -11.03 7.27
C HIS A 288 16.40 -11.73 6.74
N HIS A 289 16.78 -11.44 5.52
CA HIS A 289 18.04 -11.91 4.92
C HIS A 289 19.06 -10.77 4.98
N SER A 290 20.10 -10.97 5.79
CA SER A 290 21.17 -9.99 5.95
C SER A 290 22.07 -9.94 4.72
N ASN A 291 22.22 -8.77 4.14
CA ASN A 291 23.15 -8.51 3.05
C ASN A 291 24.60 -8.84 3.45
N LYS A 292 25.00 -8.41 4.65
CA LYS A 292 26.38 -8.56 5.15
C LYS A 292 26.71 -10.02 5.49
N GLU A 293 25.84 -10.70 6.22
CA GLU A 293 26.12 -12.03 6.76
C GLU A 293 25.73 -13.17 5.83
N ASN A 294 24.94 -12.89 4.79
CA ASN A 294 24.33 -13.91 3.92
C ASN A 294 23.55 -14.97 4.70
N LYS A 295 22.82 -14.54 5.72
CA LYS A 295 22.00 -15.41 6.58
C LYS A 295 20.57 -14.92 6.62
N THR A 296 19.66 -15.87 6.69
CA THR A 296 18.22 -15.60 6.87
C THR A 296 17.83 -15.89 8.32
N LYS A 297 17.18 -14.91 8.97
CA LYS A 297 16.63 -15.02 10.30
C LYS A 297 15.10 -14.92 10.22
N GLU A 298 14.43 -15.84 10.91
CA GLU A 298 12.98 -15.80 11.04
C GLU A 298 12.59 -14.96 12.26
N TYR A 299 11.59 -14.10 12.09
CA TYR A 299 10.90 -13.42 13.18
C TYR A 299 9.47 -13.90 13.21
N ARG A 300 9.15 -14.75 14.16
CA ARG A 300 7.78 -15.23 14.34
C ARG A 300 6.88 -14.09 14.76
N VAL A 301 5.75 -13.97 14.10
CA VAL A 301 4.70 -13.03 14.43
C VAL A 301 3.62 -13.71 15.25
N ASP A 302 3.29 -14.95 14.87
CA ASP A 302 2.35 -15.81 15.59
C ASP A 302 3.11 -16.65 16.63
N GLU A 303 2.96 -16.35 17.90
CA GLU A 303 3.53 -17.13 19.00
C GLU A 303 2.42 -17.59 19.93
N ASP A 304 2.56 -18.83 20.46
CA ASP A 304 1.81 -19.36 21.59
C ASP A 304 0.29 -19.18 21.56
N GLN A 305 -0.37 -19.63 20.49
CA GLN A 305 -1.84 -19.55 20.32
C GLN A 305 -2.39 -18.12 20.15
N LEU A 306 -1.54 -17.15 19.88
CA LEU A 306 -1.97 -15.83 19.48
C LEU A 306 -2.00 -15.73 17.95
N PHE A 307 -3.12 -15.30 17.42
CA PHE A 307 -3.33 -15.12 15.99
C PHE A 307 -3.14 -13.67 15.64
N ALA A 308 -2.14 -13.38 14.83
CA ALA A 308 -1.96 -12.06 14.25
C ALA A 308 -3.02 -11.83 13.18
N ASN A 309 -3.96 -10.94 13.45
CA ASN A 309 -5.05 -10.65 12.50
C ASN A 309 -4.62 -9.75 11.38
N ASP A 310 -3.63 -8.90 11.65
CA ASP A 310 -3.10 -7.94 10.70
C ASP A 310 -1.70 -7.56 11.17
N VAL A 311 -0.75 -7.61 10.24
CA VAL A 311 0.66 -7.32 10.53
C VAL A 311 1.15 -6.26 9.59
N HIS A 312 1.67 -5.19 10.16
CA HIS A 312 2.35 -4.15 9.41
C HIS A 312 3.78 -4.03 9.88
N TYR A 313 4.71 -3.76 8.97
CA TYR A 313 6.10 -3.50 9.29
C TYR A 313 6.64 -2.31 8.52
N GLU A 314 7.51 -1.56 9.17
CA GLU A 314 8.10 -0.33 8.64
C GLU A 314 9.58 -0.27 9.01
N PHE A 315 10.40 0.24 8.07
CA PHE A 315 11.81 0.54 8.35
C PHE A 315 11.95 1.96 8.84
N THR A 316 12.67 2.13 9.91
CA THR A 316 13.15 3.47 10.31
C THR A 316 14.53 3.73 9.69
N GLY A 317 14.86 5.02 9.49
CA GLY A 317 16.17 5.41 8.95
C GLY A 317 17.39 4.92 9.75
N ASN A 318 17.19 4.44 10.99
CA ASN A 318 18.22 4.00 11.92
C ASN A 318 18.50 2.49 11.90
N ASN A 319 18.19 1.78 10.82
CA ASN A 319 18.37 0.33 10.72
C ASN A 319 17.49 -0.47 11.69
N THR A 320 16.38 0.09 12.11
CA THR A 320 15.41 -0.56 12.99
C THR A 320 14.19 -0.97 12.19
N LEU A 321 13.71 -2.18 12.43
CA LEU A 321 12.46 -2.70 11.91
C LEU A 321 11.40 -2.60 12.99
N LEU A 322 10.32 -1.89 12.71
CA LEU A 322 9.12 -1.85 13.51
C LEU A 322 8.12 -2.88 12.97
N ILE A 323 7.54 -3.67 13.84
CA ILE A 323 6.47 -4.61 13.51
C ILE A 323 5.33 -4.35 14.48
N ALA A 324 4.13 -4.16 13.98
CA ALA A 324 2.94 -4.11 14.81
C ALA A 324 1.74 -4.74 14.11
N GLY A 325 0.80 -5.15 14.89
CA GLY A 325 -0.44 -5.71 14.41
C GLY A 325 -1.44 -5.90 15.54
N PHE A 326 -2.59 -6.42 15.18
CA PHE A 326 -3.59 -6.81 16.13
C PHE A 326 -3.56 -8.32 16.32
N TYR A 327 -3.92 -8.77 17.50
CA TYR A 327 -3.97 -10.19 17.82
C TYR A 327 -5.29 -10.58 18.46
N SER A 328 -5.61 -11.87 18.36
CA SER A 328 -6.68 -12.52 19.08
C SER A 328 -6.22 -13.89 19.59
N THR A 329 -6.84 -14.35 20.66
CA THR A 329 -6.69 -15.73 21.17
C THR A 329 -7.80 -16.65 20.68
N LYS A 330 -8.84 -16.09 20.05
CA LYS A 330 -10.08 -16.80 19.72
C LYS A 330 -10.31 -16.94 18.22
N SER A 331 -10.00 -15.92 17.44
CA SER A 331 -10.34 -15.89 16.01
C SER A 331 -9.57 -14.80 15.25
N ALA A 332 -9.12 -15.11 14.04
CA ALA A 332 -8.49 -14.15 13.15
C ALA A 332 -9.41 -12.98 12.70
N LYS A 333 -10.71 -13.07 12.91
CA LYS A 333 -11.69 -12.03 12.55
C LYS A 333 -11.91 -10.99 13.65
N ARG A 334 -11.25 -11.17 14.79
CA ARG A 334 -11.40 -10.34 15.99
C ARG A 334 -10.05 -9.85 16.46
N SER A 335 -10.02 -8.75 17.16
CA SER A 335 -8.81 -8.19 17.75
C SER A 335 -9.05 -7.93 19.23
N GLU A 336 -8.27 -8.59 20.07
CA GLU A 336 -8.34 -8.50 21.54
C GLU A 336 -7.27 -7.56 22.09
N GLY A 337 -6.25 -7.27 21.28
CA GLY A 337 -5.15 -6.40 21.65
C GLY A 337 -4.25 -6.09 20.47
N TYR A 338 -3.19 -5.38 20.76
CA TYR A 338 -2.12 -5.14 19.79
C TYR A 338 -0.81 -5.76 20.27
N PHE A 339 0.05 -6.11 19.31
CA PHE A 339 1.46 -6.39 19.57
C PHE A 339 2.33 -5.34 18.90
N TYR A 340 3.48 -5.07 19.50
CA TYR A 340 4.48 -4.16 18.97
C TYR A 340 5.87 -4.74 19.21
N ARG A 341 6.68 -4.80 18.16
CA ARG A 341 8.05 -5.32 18.23
C ARG A 341 9.00 -4.36 17.51
N GLU A 342 10.15 -4.15 18.09
CA GLU A 342 11.24 -3.36 17.52
C GLU A 342 12.50 -4.22 17.44
N ILE A 343 13.11 -4.27 16.24
CA ILE A 343 14.25 -5.14 15.94
C ILE A 343 15.39 -4.30 15.41
N ASP A 344 16.57 -4.43 15.99
CA ASP A 344 17.81 -3.93 15.39
C ASP A 344 18.24 -4.90 14.27
N LEU A 345 18.21 -4.43 13.04
CA LEU A 345 18.60 -5.26 11.88
C LEU A 345 20.12 -5.50 11.79
N ALA A 346 20.94 -4.71 12.49
CA ALA A 346 22.40 -4.91 12.49
C ALA A 346 22.82 -6.10 13.37
N SER A 347 22.24 -6.20 14.57
CA SER A 347 22.49 -7.32 15.50
C SER A 347 21.46 -8.44 15.32
N GLY A 348 20.29 -8.12 14.76
CA GLY A 348 19.13 -9.02 14.70
C GLY A 348 18.44 -9.17 16.05
N ASP A 349 18.73 -8.33 17.04
CA ASP A 349 18.15 -8.42 18.38
C ASP A 349 16.78 -7.75 18.43
N ILE A 350 15.88 -8.34 19.20
CA ILE A 350 14.59 -7.74 19.53
C ILE A 350 14.82 -6.75 20.68
N ILE A 351 14.67 -5.45 20.39
CA ILE A 351 14.85 -4.36 21.36
C ILE A 351 13.60 -4.21 22.22
N ILE A 352 12.44 -4.28 21.61
CA ILE A 352 11.13 -4.17 22.27
C ILE A 352 10.25 -5.29 21.78
N ASP A 353 9.56 -5.96 22.73
CA ASP A 353 8.52 -6.93 22.43
C ASP A 353 7.36 -6.73 23.40
N LYS A 354 6.21 -6.36 22.88
CA LYS A 354 5.01 -6.03 23.64
C LYS A 354 3.79 -6.73 23.07
N LYS A 355 2.97 -7.29 23.96
CA LYS A 355 1.61 -7.76 23.68
C LYS A 355 0.70 -7.13 24.73
N ILE A 356 -0.20 -6.27 24.30
CA ILE A 356 -1.03 -5.47 25.21
C ILE A 356 -2.50 -5.66 24.83
N PRO A 357 -3.34 -6.18 25.75
CA PRO A 357 -4.76 -6.31 25.52
C PRO A 357 -5.44 -4.94 25.42
N PHE A 358 -6.51 -4.85 24.64
CA PHE A 358 -7.31 -3.65 24.59
C PHE A 358 -8.01 -3.40 25.92
N THR A 359 -7.98 -2.14 26.36
CA THR A 359 -8.74 -1.72 27.51
C THR A 359 -10.24 -1.64 27.17
N LYS A 360 -11.06 -1.70 28.22
CA LYS A 360 -12.51 -1.54 28.06
C LYS A 360 -12.89 -0.19 27.45
N GLU A 361 -12.14 0.85 27.79
CA GLU A 361 -12.30 2.20 27.25
C GLU A 361 -12.05 2.22 25.73
N PHE A 362 -11.01 1.53 25.25
CA PHE A 362 -10.72 1.43 23.82
C PHE A 362 -11.83 0.67 23.09
N ILE A 363 -12.27 -0.45 23.63
CA ILE A 363 -13.36 -1.24 23.05
C ILE A 363 -14.65 -0.40 22.96
N LYS A 364 -14.95 0.38 23.99
CA LYS A 364 -16.07 1.34 23.97
C LYS A 364 -15.89 2.47 22.96
N LEU A 365 -14.66 2.95 22.80
CA LEU A 365 -14.33 3.99 21.81
C LEU A 365 -14.59 3.50 20.37
N VAL A 366 -14.25 2.24 20.09
CA VAL A 366 -14.45 1.61 18.76
C VAL A 366 -15.92 1.25 18.54
N MET A 367 -16.51 0.48 19.44
CA MET A 367 -17.83 -0.11 19.25
C MET A 367 -19.01 0.77 19.70
N GLY A 368 -18.72 1.89 20.34
CA GLY A 368 -19.69 2.72 21.06
C GLY A 368 -20.03 2.16 22.44
N SER A 369 -20.37 3.04 23.37
CA SER A 369 -20.51 2.73 24.81
C SER A 369 -21.41 1.53 25.11
N LYS A 370 -22.59 1.48 24.46
CA LYS A 370 -23.59 0.42 24.74
C LYS A 370 -23.15 -0.98 24.29
N LYS A 371 -22.54 -1.10 23.11
CA LYS A 371 -22.04 -2.37 22.57
C LYS A 371 -20.71 -2.74 23.23
N GLY A 372 -19.82 -1.78 23.39
CA GLY A 372 -18.49 -1.96 23.96
C GLY A 372 -18.50 -2.41 25.43
N GLU A 373 -19.57 -2.09 26.19
CA GLU A 373 -19.72 -2.57 27.57
C GLU A 373 -19.69 -4.09 27.68
N LYS A 374 -20.31 -4.77 26.71
CA LYS A 374 -20.43 -6.24 26.68
C LYS A 374 -19.36 -6.92 25.82
N ALA A 375 -18.65 -6.18 24.98
CA ALA A 375 -17.65 -6.73 24.09
C ALA A 375 -16.31 -6.94 24.80
N GLU A 376 -15.56 -7.94 24.37
CA GLU A 376 -14.19 -8.23 24.81
C GLU A 376 -13.17 -7.98 23.70
N ASP A 377 -13.64 -7.73 22.48
CA ASP A 377 -12.85 -7.59 21.25
C ASP A 377 -13.46 -6.55 20.31
N VAL A 378 -12.70 -6.17 19.29
CA VAL A 378 -13.14 -5.35 18.17
C VAL A 378 -13.02 -6.12 16.87
N LYS A 379 -13.72 -5.68 15.80
CA LYS A 379 -13.72 -6.33 14.49
C LYS A 379 -13.26 -5.36 13.42
N ASN A 380 -12.80 -5.91 12.30
CA ASN A 380 -12.47 -5.16 11.08
C ASN A 380 -11.43 -4.04 11.30
N MET A 381 -10.61 -4.14 12.34
CA MET A 381 -9.54 -3.19 12.62
C MET A 381 -8.27 -3.62 11.90
N HIS A 382 -7.68 -2.72 11.12
CA HIS A 382 -6.50 -2.99 10.30
C HIS A 382 -5.44 -1.92 10.51
N VAL A 383 -4.19 -2.34 10.70
CA VAL A 383 -3.05 -1.42 10.77
C VAL A 383 -2.76 -0.89 9.36
N ARG A 384 -2.66 0.42 9.23
CA ARG A 384 -2.37 1.09 7.96
C ARG A 384 -0.95 1.63 7.87
N ARG A 385 -0.43 2.13 9.01
CA ARG A 385 0.91 2.71 9.08
C ARG A 385 1.49 2.53 10.48
N LEU A 386 2.81 2.44 10.50
CA LEU A 386 3.64 2.57 11.69
C LEU A 386 4.55 3.77 11.49
N LEU A 387 4.63 4.64 12.47
CA LEU A 387 5.49 5.81 12.42
C LEU A 387 6.33 5.89 13.68
N ALA A 388 7.63 6.12 13.53
CA ALA A 388 8.53 6.47 14.62
C ALA A 388 8.68 8.00 14.66
N LEU A 389 8.40 8.61 15.81
CA LEU A 389 8.57 10.04 16.02
C LEU A 389 9.99 10.35 16.50
N LYS A 390 10.45 11.57 16.26
CA LYS A 390 11.80 12.02 16.66
C LYS A 390 12.04 11.98 18.19
N ASP A 391 10.98 12.10 18.97
CA ASP A 391 11.02 12.04 20.44
C ASP A 391 11.00 10.60 21.00
N GLY A 392 11.02 9.61 20.13
CA GLY A 392 11.02 8.20 20.48
C GLY A 392 9.65 7.56 20.63
N ARG A 393 8.56 8.34 20.64
CA ARG A 393 7.19 7.79 20.57
C ARG A 393 6.95 7.06 19.25
N LYS A 394 5.95 6.19 19.25
CA LYS A 394 5.52 5.45 18.04
C LYS A 394 4.02 5.64 17.85
N LEU A 395 3.59 5.65 16.61
CA LEU A 395 2.18 5.70 16.26
C LEU A 395 1.82 4.43 15.48
N ILE A 396 0.75 3.75 15.93
CA ILE A 396 0.06 2.73 15.14
C ILE A 396 -1.20 3.41 14.59
N ILE A 397 -1.26 3.61 13.29
CA ILE A 397 -2.43 4.19 12.64
C ILE A 397 -3.25 3.03 12.07
N ALA A 398 -4.45 2.88 12.58
CA ALA A 398 -5.37 1.82 12.21
C ALA A 398 -6.67 2.39 11.61
N GLU A 399 -7.34 1.58 10.82
CA GLU A 399 -8.60 1.92 10.18
C GLU A 399 -9.56 0.75 10.29
N GLU A 400 -10.81 1.04 10.59
CA GLU A 400 -11.86 0.05 10.52
C GLU A 400 -12.38 -0.06 9.08
N TYR A 401 -12.24 -1.24 8.45
CA TYR A 401 -12.81 -1.45 7.13
C TYR A 401 -13.34 -2.87 6.92
N SER A 402 -14.29 -2.99 6.02
CA SER A 402 -14.82 -4.27 5.57
C SER A 402 -15.20 -4.23 4.09
N ILE A 403 -15.09 -5.38 3.45
CA ILE A 403 -15.54 -5.60 2.09
C ILE A 403 -16.61 -6.66 2.11
N SER A 404 -17.72 -6.39 1.46
CA SER A 404 -18.83 -7.34 1.33
C SER A 404 -19.30 -7.42 -0.12
N MET A 405 -19.88 -8.55 -0.48
CA MET A 405 -20.47 -8.78 -1.79
C MET A 405 -22.00 -8.85 -1.61
N SER A 406 -22.76 -8.05 -2.37
CA SER A 406 -24.20 -8.21 -2.42
C SER A 406 -24.54 -9.26 -3.47
N SER A 407 -25.09 -10.39 -3.05
CA SER A 407 -25.77 -11.30 -3.98
C SER A 407 -27.14 -10.72 -4.31
N GLY A 408 -27.41 -10.41 -5.57
CA GLY A 408 -28.79 -10.13 -6.02
C GLY A 408 -29.71 -11.29 -5.61
N ASN A 409 -30.95 -10.96 -5.25
CA ASN A 409 -31.98 -11.83 -4.63
C ASN A 409 -32.40 -13.07 -5.43
N ASN A 410 -31.52 -13.83 -6.05
CA ASN A 410 -31.87 -15.09 -6.70
C ASN A 410 -31.00 -16.22 -6.16
N LEU A 411 -31.67 -17.16 -5.50
CA LEU A 411 -31.21 -18.44 -4.97
C LEU A 411 -30.67 -19.42 -6.05
N SER A 412 -30.22 -18.97 -7.19
CA SER A 412 -29.53 -19.81 -8.17
C SER A 412 -28.03 -19.64 -8.00
N ILE A 413 -27.38 -20.75 -7.71
CA ILE A 413 -25.92 -20.97 -7.59
C ILE A 413 -25.18 -20.70 -8.92
N ALA A 414 -25.71 -19.87 -9.77
CA ALA A 414 -25.02 -19.36 -10.93
C ALA A 414 -24.44 -18.00 -10.58
N TYR A 415 -23.13 -17.91 -10.52
CA TYR A 415 -22.36 -16.66 -10.44
C TYR A 415 -22.97 -15.62 -11.38
N SER A 416 -23.81 -14.76 -10.84
CA SER A 416 -24.34 -13.67 -11.64
C SER A 416 -23.22 -12.67 -11.85
N ALA A 417 -22.99 -12.31 -13.11
CA ALA A 417 -22.08 -11.24 -13.50
C ALA A 417 -22.44 -9.86 -12.87
N ASN A 418 -23.39 -9.82 -11.93
CA ASN A 418 -24.03 -8.66 -11.34
C ASN A 418 -23.86 -8.58 -9.81
N SER A 419 -22.89 -9.26 -9.21
CA SER A 419 -22.59 -9.06 -7.78
C SER A 419 -21.84 -7.76 -7.58
N ASP A 420 -22.32 -6.93 -6.67
CA ASP A 420 -21.66 -5.68 -6.29
C ASP A 420 -20.69 -5.89 -5.14
N TYR A 421 -19.46 -5.39 -5.29
CA TYR A 421 -18.50 -5.29 -4.21
C TYR A 421 -18.73 -3.98 -3.46
N ILE A 422 -19.02 -4.09 -2.19
CA ILE A 422 -19.27 -2.95 -1.30
C ILE A 422 -18.06 -2.78 -0.40
N TYR A 423 -17.44 -1.61 -0.49
CA TYR A 423 -16.28 -1.21 0.29
C TYR A 423 -16.73 -0.25 1.38
N ASN A 424 -16.62 -0.66 2.65
CA ASN A 424 -16.89 0.21 3.80
C ASN A 424 -15.57 0.50 4.49
N TYR A 425 -15.23 1.78 4.63
CA TYR A 425 -14.05 2.28 5.34
C TYR A 425 -14.55 3.28 6.38
N GLU A 426 -14.32 2.95 7.64
CA GLU A 426 -14.89 3.68 8.76
C GLU A 426 -13.80 4.46 9.51
N ASP A 427 -13.93 4.62 10.81
CA ASP A 427 -13.08 5.47 11.62
C ASP A 427 -11.59 5.13 11.57
N ILE A 428 -10.76 6.15 11.78
CA ILE A 428 -9.31 6.01 11.92
C ILE A 428 -8.96 6.13 13.40
N TYR A 429 -8.07 5.24 13.86
CA TYR A 429 -7.57 5.21 15.23
C TYR A 429 -6.06 5.39 15.23
N VAL A 430 -5.56 6.39 15.95
CA VAL A 430 -4.15 6.63 16.14
C VAL A 430 -3.79 6.23 17.57
N LEU A 431 -3.18 5.04 17.72
CA LEU A 431 -2.67 4.57 18.99
C LEU A 431 -1.27 5.18 19.20
N VAL A 432 -1.09 5.88 20.32
CA VAL A 432 0.17 6.53 20.68
C VAL A 432 0.89 5.63 21.69
N LEU A 433 2.10 5.22 21.33
CA LEU A 433 2.96 4.41 22.20
C LEU A 433 4.12 5.26 22.71
N ASP A 434 4.55 5.01 23.94
CA ASP A 434 5.78 5.57 24.48
C ASP A 434 7.04 4.97 23.82
N ASN A 435 8.22 5.40 24.24
CA ASN A 435 9.49 4.89 23.73
C ASN A 435 9.80 3.43 24.13
N LYS A 436 8.98 2.84 25.01
CA LYS A 436 9.06 1.43 25.44
C LYS A 436 7.99 0.56 24.79
N GLY A 437 7.19 1.12 23.88
CA GLY A 437 6.10 0.41 23.21
C GLY A 437 4.82 0.25 24.03
N ASN A 438 4.68 0.95 25.17
CA ASN A 438 3.46 0.91 25.96
C ASN A 438 2.46 1.94 25.42
N TRP A 439 1.20 1.55 25.38
CA TRP A 439 0.11 2.41 24.96
C TRP A 439 -0.16 3.52 25.97
N THR A 440 -0.19 4.76 25.51
CA THR A 440 -0.40 5.95 26.35
C THR A 440 -1.69 6.68 26.02
N ASN A 441 -2.10 6.69 24.77
CA ASN A 441 -3.30 7.42 24.33
C ASN A 441 -3.87 6.87 23.01
N THR A 442 -5.10 7.26 22.68
CA THR A 442 -5.71 7.03 21.36
C THR A 442 -6.46 8.27 20.90
N VAL A 443 -6.25 8.63 19.65
CA VAL A 443 -7.05 9.64 18.95
C VAL A 443 -7.95 8.92 17.96
N LYS A 444 -9.25 9.23 17.99
CA LYS A 444 -10.24 8.72 17.03
C LYS A 444 -10.61 9.83 16.05
N VAL A 445 -10.42 9.59 14.76
CA VAL A 445 -10.89 10.47 13.69
C VAL A 445 -12.10 9.83 13.04
N ILE A 446 -13.24 10.53 13.13
CA ILE A 446 -14.49 10.05 12.57
C ILE A 446 -14.42 10.17 11.05
N LYS A 447 -14.65 9.06 10.39
CA LYS A 447 -14.69 8.96 8.93
C LYS A 447 -15.65 7.84 8.55
N TYR A 448 -16.45 8.07 7.53
CA TYR A 448 -17.39 7.06 7.08
C TYR A 448 -17.54 7.04 5.55
N GLN A 449 -16.91 6.10 4.90
CA GLN A 449 -16.89 5.98 3.45
C GLN A 449 -17.51 4.65 3.02
N LYS A 450 -18.41 4.71 2.03
CA LYS A 450 -18.96 3.53 1.37
C LYS A 450 -18.93 3.75 -0.15
N THR A 451 -18.27 2.85 -0.86
CA THR A 451 -18.24 2.86 -2.32
C THR A 451 -18.60 1.47 -2.88
N ILE A 452 -18.91 1.41 -4.16
CA ILE A 452 -19.36 0.18 -4.82
C ILE A 452 -18.61 0.04 -6.14
N ASN A 453 -18.00 -1.13 -6.38
CA ASN A 453 -17.35 -1.53 -7.63
C ASN A 453 -16.24 -0.58 -8.15
N ASP A 454 -15.60 0.17 -7.26
CA ASP A 454 -14.55 1.14 -7.59
C ASP A 454 -13.15 0.73 -7.11
N ASN A 455 -12.99 -0.50 -6.63
CA ASN A 455 -11.75 -1.04 -6.04
C ASN A 455 -11.25 -0.21 -4.85
N ALA A 456 -12.17 0.45 -4.14
CA ALA A 456 -11.86 1.33 -3.01
C ALA A 456 -10.86 2.45 -3.34
N GLN A 457 -10.76 2.88 -4.61
CA GLN A 457 -9.77 3.90 -5.03
C GLN A 457 -9.97 5.26 -4.35
N PHE A 458 -11.20 5.57 -3.92
CA PHE A 458 -11.54 6.82 -3.25
C PHE A 458 -11.64 6.70 -1.72
N ASN A 459 -11.43 5.49 -1.21
CA ASN A 459 -11.55 5.19 0.21
C ASN A 459 -10.19 5.23 0.92
N SER A 460 -10.25 5.13 2.27
CA SER A 460 -9.11 5.22 3.16
C SER A 460 -8.55 6.65 3.25
N PHE A 461 -7.31 6.81 3.63
CA PHE A 461 -6.67 8.10 3.92
C PHE A 461 -5.19 8.05 3.57
N THR A 462 -4.57 9.23 3.50
CA THR A 462 -3.11 9.40 3.43
C THR A 462 -2.60 10.01 4.72
N PRO A 463 -1.71 9.36 5.46
CA PRO A 463 -1.04 9.93 6.60
C PRO A 463 0.22 10.69 6.18
N ILE A 464 0.42 11.88 6.73
CA ILE A 464 1.63 12.68 6.57
C ILE A 464 2.04 13.14 7.95
N VAL A 465 3.31 13.02 8.27
CA VAL A 465 3.83 13.44 9.57
C VAL A 465 4.94 14.47 9.39
N ASN A 466 4.86 15.55 10.13
CA ASN A 466 5.93 16.50 10.34
C ASN A 466 6.33 16.54 11.83
N ASP A 467 7.22 17.45 12.22
CA ASP A 467 7.73 17.52 13.60
C ASP A 467 6.66 17.89 14.64
N LYS A 468 5.51 18.42 14.23
CA LYS A 468 4.48 18.95 15.13
C LYS A 468 3.15 18.22 15.02
N GLU A 469 2.82 17.72 13.85
CA GLU A 469 1.48 17.23 13.52
C GLU A 469 1.51 15.95 12.71
N LEU A 470 0.52 15.11 12.97
CA LEU A 470 0.08 14.06 12.04
C LEU A 470 -1.13 14.60 11.28
N ILE A 471 -1.05 14.59 9.96
CA ILE A 471 -2.11 15.04 9.07
C ILE A 471 -2.67 13.82 8.33
N LEU A 472 -3.99 13.66 8.37
CA LEU A 472 -4.72 12.60 7.70
C LEU A 472 -5.60 13.23 6.62
N ILE A 473 -5.35 12.91 5.34
CA ILE A 473 -6.12 13.42 4.19
C ILE A 473 -7.04 12.33 3.70
N TYR A 474 -8.33 12.63 3.56
CA TYR A 474 -9.35 11.66 3.16
C TYR A 474 -10.58 12.33 2.51
N ASN A 475 -11.37 11.55 1.78
CA ASN A 475 -12.66 12.00 1.29
C ASN A 475 -13.73 11.80 2.35
N ALA A 476 -14.65 12.75 2.47
CA ALA A 476 -15.83 12.65 3.33
C ALA A 476 -17.05 13.32 2.69
N ASN A 477 -18.20 13.21 3.33
CA ASN A 477 -19.41 13.89 2.88
C ASN A 477 -19.17 15.41 2.87
N ARG A 478 -19.56 16.05 1.77
CA ARG A 478 -19.34 17.49 1.55
C ARG A 478 -19.98 18.38 2.59
N ASN A 479 -21.15 17.98 3.10
CA ASN A 479 -21.92 18.80 4.03
C ASN A 479 -21.45 18.63 5.47
N ASP A 480 -21.09 17.41 5.85
CA ASP A 480 -20.59 17.07 7.19
C ASP A 480 -19.61 15.91 7.08
N PRO A 481 -18.32 16.07 7.48
CA PRO A 481 -17.35 14.98 7.44
C PRO A 481 -17.71 13.79 8.32
N ASN A 482 -18.57 13.97 9.31
CA ASN A 482 -19.02 12.91 10.20
C ASN A 482 -20.20 12.10 9.64
N GLU A 483 -20.82 12.59 8.55
CA GLU A 483 -21.87 11.87 7.86
C GLU A 483 -21.31 10.85 6.85
N ARG A 484 -22.11 9.84 6.55
CA ARG A 484 -21.76 8.80 5.60
C ARG A 484 -21.56 9.33 4.18
N MET A 485 -20.37 9.11 3.62
CA MET A 485 -20.12 9.28 2.20
C MET A 485 -20.60 8.01 1.45
N THR A 486 -21.80 8.07 0.88
CA THR A 486 -22.38 6.95 0.10
C THR A 486 -22.20 7.11 -1.39
N ASN A 487 -21.78 8.29 -1.84
CA ASN A 487 -21.60 8.63 -3.25
C ASN A 487 -20.45 9.63 -3.39
N THR A 488 -19.48 9.29 -4.23
CA THR A 488 -18.32 10.15 -4.51
C THR A 488 -18.70 11.49 -5.12
N SER A 489 -19.83 11.61 -5.83
CA SER A 489 -20.32 12.90 -6.37
C SER A 489 -20.71 13.93 -5.29
N LYS A 490 -20.95 13.47 -4.06
CA LYS A 490 -21.25 14.31 -2.88
C LYS A 490 -20.07 14.43 -1.93
N ALA A 491 -18.92 13.88 -2.30
CA ALA A 491 -17.71 13.93 -1.49
C ALA A 491 -16.94 15.22 -1.72
N THR A 492 -16.08 15.53 -0.75
CA THR A 492 -14.99 16.48 -0.88
C THR A 492 -13.80 15.99 -0.06
N VAL A 493 -12.64 16.62 -0.24
CA VAL A 493 -11.43 16.26 0.47
C VAL A 493 -11.35 17.03 1.78
N TYR A 494 -11.16 16.31 2.86
CA TYR A 494 -10.87 16.83 4.19
C TYR A 494 -9.46 16.47 4.61
N TYR A 495 -8.94 17.24 5.53
CA TYR A 495 -7.79 16.82 6.32
C TYR A 495 -8.10 16.98 7.82
N THR A 496 -7.54 16.09 8.61
CA THR A 496 -7.51 16.21 10.06
C THR A 496 -6.07 16.34 10.50
N SER A 497 -5.71 17.48 11.10
CA SER A 497 -4.43 17.62 11.80
C SER A 497 -4.57 17.19 13.26
N ILE A 498 -3.59 16.44 13.74
CA ILE A 498 -3.48 15.98 15.12
C ILE A 498 -2.16 16.53 15.67
N ASN A 499 -2.21 17.42 16.64
CA ASN A 499 -1.02 17.94 17.30
C ASN A 499 -0.32 16.81 18.06
N LEU A 500 0.93 16.53 17.76
CA LEU A 500 1.66 15.40 18.35
C LEU A 500 1.99 15.59 19.84
N ASN A 501 1.91 16.80 20.37
CA ASN A 501 2.17 17.06 21.78
C ASN A 501 0.88 17.05 22.62
N THR A 502 -0.19 17.71 22.15
CA THR A 502 -1.44 17.82 22.88
C THR A 502 -2.46 16.76 22.51
N LEU A 503 -2.29 16.11 21.36
CA LEU A 503 -3.23 15.16 20.72
C LEU A 503 -4.59 15.79 20.37
N GLU A 504 -4.67 17.11 20.39
CA GLU A 504 -5.84 17.84 19.90
C GLU A 504 -5.95 17.68 18.39
N GLN A 505 -7.18 17.48 17.93
CA GLN A 505 -7.46 17.30 16.51
C GLN A 505 -8.27 18.48 15.96
N ASN A 506 -7.98 18.85 14.72
CA ASN A 506 -8.70 19.85 13.97
C ASN A 506 -9.01 19.33 12.55
N THR A 507 -10.29 19.27 12.19
CA THR A 507 -10.74 18.76 10.89
C THR A 507 -11.25 19.93 10.04
N GLN A 508 -10.73 20.04 8.82
CA GLN A 508 -11.09 21.10 7.88
C GLN A 508 -11.22 20.55 6.46
N GLN A 509 -12.00 21.22 5.65
CA GLN A 509 -12.02 21.01 4.20
C GLN A 509 -10.69 21.45 3.60
N LEU A 510 -10.09 20.60 2.76
CA LEU A 510 -8.83 20.92 2.11
C LEU A 510 -9.02 21.99 1.02
N PHE A 511 -10.11 21.88 0.26
CA PHE A 511 -10.52 22.87 -0.72
C PHE A 511 -12.05 22.89 -0.86
N ASN A 512 -12.59 24.01 -1.34
CA ASN A 512 -14.03 24.13 -1.53
C ASN A 512 -14.51 23.20 -2.66
N ALA A 513 -15.43 22.31 -2.34
CA ALA A 513 -15.99 21.38 -3.32
C ALA A 513 -16.79 22.06 -4.45
N LYS A 514 -17.13 23.34 -4.32
CA LYS A 514 -17.73 24.11 -5.40
C LYS A 514 -16.70 24.53 -6.45
N ASP A 515 -15.45 24.73 -6.02
CA ASP A 515 -14.35 25.14 -6.90
C ASP A 515 -13.79 23.95 -7.67
N PHE A 516 -13.77 22.78 -7.01
CA PHE A 516 -13.26 21.54 -7.60
C PHE A 516 -14.26 20.41 -7.38
N LYS A 517 -14.91 19.93 -8.44
CA LYS A 517 -15.82 18.78 -8.37
C LYS A 517 -15.09 17.43 -8.20
N MET A 518 -13.82 17.46 -7.89
CA MET A 518 -12.96 16.27 -7.82
C MET A 518 -12.92 15.69 -6.42
N VAL A 519 -12.75 14.37 -6.36
CA VAL A 519 -12.46 13.61 -5.15
C VAL A 519 -11.03 13.11 -5.21
N ALA A 520 -10.37 13.08 -4.06
CA ALA A 520 -9.02 12.57 -3.95
C ALA A 520 -8.98 11.04 -4.15
N THR A 521 -7.85 10.58 -4.63
CA THR A 521 -7.49 9.16 -4.57
C THR A 521 -6.39 9.00 -3.52
N PRO A 522 -6.71 8.81 -2.23
CA PRO A 522 -5.76 8.94 -1.12
C PRO A 522 -4.58 7.97 -1.20
N LYS A 523 -4.73 6.88 -1.93
CA LYS A 523 -3.66 5.91 -2.16
C LYS A 523 -2.62 6.38 -3.19
N PHE A 524 -2.91 7.44 -3.96
CA PHE A 524 -2.04 7.99 -5.01
C PHE A 524 -1.51 9.36 -4.60
N VAL A 525 -0.57 9.35 -3.68
CA VAL A 525 0.10 10.56 -3.18
C VAL A 525 1.59 10.44 -3.42
N PHE A 526 2.18 11.50 -3.92
CA PHE A 526 3.62 11.64 -4.02
C PHE A 526 4.10 12.67 -3.00
N ALA A 527 4.99 12.25 -2.10
CA ALA A 527 5.66 13.14 -1.17
C ALA A 527 6.89 13.75 -1.86
N GLU A 528 6.84 15.04 -2.18
CA GLU A 528 7.98 15.77 -2.75
C GLU A 528 9.07 15.95 -1.68
N ASN A 529 8.63 16.30 -0.47
CA ASN A 529 9.45 16.42 0.74
C ASN A 529 8.54 16.37 1.97
N ASN A 530 9.09 16.60 3.17
CA ASN A 530 8.34 16.58 4.43
C ASN A 530 7.27 17.69 4.56
N SER A 531 7.25 18.65 3.64
CA SER A 531 6.34 19.81 3.69
C SER A 531 5.40 19.90 2.49
N ASN A 532 5.72 19.20 1.40
CA ASN A 532 4.94 19.26 0.18
C ASN A 532 4.55 17.87 -0.31
N ILE A 533 3.28 17.72 -0.61
CA ILE A 533 2.76 16.52 -1.27
C ILE A 533 2.00 16.87 -2.53
N ILE A 534 1.95 15.91 -3.44
CA ILE A 534 1.08 15.98 -4.61
C ILE A 534 0.02 14.91 -4.47
N LEU A 535 -1.23 15.38 -4.39
CA LEU A 535 -2.42 14.56 -4.30
C LEU A 535 -3.06 14.47 -5.68
N HIS A 536 -3.48 13.28 -6.07
CA HIS A 536 -4.25 13.06 -7.28
C HIS A 536 -5.75 13.16 -6.99
N GLY A 537 -6.48 13.93 -7.80
CA GLY A 537 -7.94 14.04 -7.76
C GLY A 537 -8.57 13.60 -9.09
N LYS A 538 -9.80 13.10 -9.02
CA LYS A 538 -10.55 12.59 -10.17
C LYS A 538 -12.02 13.01 -10.13
N ASP A 539 -12.57 13.34 -11.32
CA ASP A 539 -13.99 13.49 -11.59
C ASP A 539 -14.34 12.82 -12.93
N GLY A 540 -14.96 11.65 -12.87
CA GLY A 540 -15.25 10.85 -14.05
C GLY A 540 -13.97 10.50 -14.84
N ARG A 541 -13.86 11.00 -16.07
CA ARG A 541 -12.68 10.84 -16.94
C ARG A 541 -11.61 11.90 -16.75
N TYR A 542 -11.89 12.96 -15.98
CA TYR A 542 -10.94 14.05 -15.74
C TYR A 542 -10.14 13.76 -14.48
N PHE A 543 -8.88 14.19 -14.48
CA PHE A 543 -8.02 14.17 -13.31
C PHE A 543 -7.25 15.48 -13.16
N ARG A 544 -6.74 15.71 -11.94
CA ARG A 544 -5.94 16.89 -11.60
C ARG A 544 -4.99 16.54 -10.47
N PHE A 545 -3.84 17.14 -10.49
CA PHE A 545 -2.93 17.13 -9.34
C PHE A 545 -3.14 18.36 -8.48
N PHE A 546 -2.99 18.17 -7.17
CA PHE A 546 -3.02 19.23 -6.17
C PHE A 546 -1.73 19.19 -5.38
N LYS A 547 -1.00 20.30 -5.35
CA LYS A 547 0.16 20.49 -4.49
C LYS A 547 -0.32 21.07 -3.17
N ILE A 548 -0.03 20.39 -2.08
CA ILE A 548 -0.43 20.76 -0.74
C ILE A 548 0.84 21.05 0.03
N SER A 549 0.97 22.29 0.49
CA SER A 549 2.04 22.72 1.39
C SER A 549 1.55 22.65 2.82
N LEU A 550 2.29 21.93 3.69
CA LEU A 550 1.92 21.58 5.06
C LEU A 550 2.59 22.49 6.08
#